data_abecb640688d002d6ca0c34b537060a1
#
_entry.id   abecb640688d002d6ca0c34b537060a1
#
_cell.length_a   1.000
_cell.length_b   1.000
_cell.length_c   1.000
_cell.angle_alpha   90.00
_cell.angle_beta   90.00
_cell.angle_gamma   90.00
#
_symmetry.space_group_name_H-M   'P 1'
#
loop_
_entity.id
_entity.type
_entity.pdbx_description
1 polymer ?
#
loop_
_entity_poly.entity_id
_entity_poly.type
_entity_poly.pdbx_seq_one_letter_code
_entity_poly.pdbx_strand_id
1 'polypeptide(L)'
;MKDKRKARKKIQMQEGKNKNRRRRVVRKEKPKTFTKRFVIFLIVLSLLIFLVNAFRHPYMKISQIYVTGNERLKDTDIISSIQNPIGKNILTYNVKKNEKRLMEEEMIEEAEIKKVFPKVINIKVQETYPRFFIEDKEKITYISNQGKVMDSEKIAANTKNSLIKIKISDYKDDIREEFIDDEDLISFINEINSSSFVDLINQLNFENKGHIGIIIKDMRVDFGDLKESSYKIRLLESILKDVESKDLDVSSIDLSNGKNPVVEINEGS
;
A
#
# COMPACT_ATOMS: atom_id res chain seq x y z
N MET A 1 39.79 -65.99 86.88
CA MET A 1 38.96 -66.48 85.77
C MET A 1 37.75 -65.59 85.43
N LYS A 2 37.36 -64.58 86.20
CA LYS A 2 36.19 -63.70 85.95
C LYS A 2 36.45 -62.57 84.94
N ASP A 3 37.65 -62.09 84.76
CA ASP A 3 37.94 -60.93 83.91
C ASP A 3 38.02 -61.27 82.38
N LYS A 4 38.40 -62.46 81.99
CA LYS A 4 38.41 -62.86 80.57
C LYS A 4 36.96 -63.02 80.01
N ARG A 5 35.93 -63.28 80.85
CA ARG A 5 34.53 -63.37 80.41
C ARG A 5 33.92 -62.02 80.18
N LYS A 6 34.28 -60.96 80.91
CA LYS A 6 33.74 -59.59 80.73
C LYS A 6 34.35 -58.96 79.51
N ALA A 7 35.63 -59.21 79.17
CA ALA A 7 36.26 -58.70 77.94
C ALA A 7 35.63 -59.32 76.69
N ARG A 8 35.35 -60.61 76.63
CA ARG A 8 34.67 -61.26 75.49
C ARG A 8 33.24 -60.80 75.26
N LYS A 9 32.43 -60.52 76.35
CA LYS A 9 31.08 -59.94 76.23
C LYS A 9 31.11 -58.50 75.67
N LYS A 10 32.08 -57.67 76.01
CA LYS A 10 32.28 -56.31 75.49
C LYS A 10 32.61 -56.31 74.06
N ILE A 11 33.45 -57.20 73.56
CA ILE A 11 33.85 -57.34 72.17
C ILE A 11 32.65 -57.80 71.30
N GLN A 12 31.91 -58.82 71.78
CA GLN A 12 30.68 -59.26 71.06
C GLN A 12 29.57 -58.20 71.03
N MET A 13 29.38 -57.36 72.09
CA MET A 13 28.45 -56.25 72.04
C MET A 13 28.86 -55.10 71.07
N GLN A 14 30.16 -54.87 70.88
CA GLN A 14 30.63 -53.89 69.91
C GLN A 14 30.53 -54.38 68.48
N GLU A 15 30.83 -55.69 68.22
CA GLU A 15 30.61 -56.24 66.87
C GLU A 15 29.09 -56.26 66.45
N GLY A 16 28.16 -56.52 67.40
CA GLY A 16 26.74 -56.47 67.13
C GLY A 16 26.22 -55.06 66.79
N LYS A 17 26.79 -54.02 67.44
CA LYS A 17 26.44 -52.62 67.12
C LYS A 17 26.99 -52.14 65.79
N ASN A 18 28.12 -52.69 65.30
CA ASN A 18 28.69 -52.29 64.02
C ASN A 18 28.03 -52.99 62.82
N LYS A 19 27.42 -54.15 63.00
CA LYS A 19 26.69 -54.85 61.92
C LYS A 19 25.35 -54.16 61.60
N ASN A 20 24.71 -53.52 62.55
CA ASN A 20 23.42 -52.81 62.31
C ASN A 20 23.59 -51.42 61.72
N ARG A 21 24.79 -50.90 61.58
CA ARG A 21 25.04 -49.58 60.96
C ARG A 21 25.21 -49.63 59.41
N ARG A 22 25.25 -50.82 58.78
CA ARG A 22 25.57 -50.94 57.36
C ARG A 22 24.40 -51.29 56.44
N ARG A 23 23.13 -51.09 56.88
CA ARG A 23 21.99 -51.18 55.99
C ARG A 23 21.08 -49.94 56.07
N ARG A 24 21.69 -48.74 55.94
CA ARG A 24 20.97 -47.63 55.39
C ARG A 24 20.95 -47.85 53.88
N VAL A 25 19.83 -48.40 53.40
CA VAL A 25 19.52 -48.40 51.97
C VAL A 25 19.44 -46.92 51.58
N VAL A 26 20.50 -46.42 50.90
CA VAL A 26 20.46 -45.14 50.25
C VAL A 26 19.39 -45.29 49.17
N ARG A 27 18.20 -44.83 49.48
CA ARG A 27 17.14 -44.65 48.50
C ARG A 27 17.70 -43.66 47.50
N LYS A 28 18.17 -44.14 46.31
CA LYS A 28 18.56 -43.29 45.18
C LYS A 28 17.32 -42.45 44.85
N GLU A 29 17.34 -41.21 45.28
CA GLU A 29 16.37 -40.23 44.78
C GLU A 29 16.52 -40.20 43.27
N LYS A 30 15.45 -40.57 42.56
CA LYS A 30 15.41 -40.46 41.10
C LYS A 30 15.62 -38.99 40.79
N PRO A 31 16.49 -38.67 39.82
CA PRO A 31 16.86 -37.27 39.57
C PRO A 31 15.62 -36.46 39.23
N LYS A 32 15.37 -35.40 40.00
CA LYS A 32 14.26 -34.41 39.78
C LYS A 32 14.26 -33.77 38.39
N THR A 33 15.34 -34.02 37.62
CA THR A 33 15.49 -33.57 36.23
C THR A 33 14.61 -34.31 35.23
N PHE A 34 14.23 -35.56 35.48
CA PHE A 34 13.37 -36.32 34.58
C PHE A 34 11.94 -35.80 34.63
N THR A 35 11.42 -35.50 35.81
CA THR A 35 10.09 -34.93 35.99
C THR A 35 9.98 -33.55 35.36
N LYS A 36 11.02 -32.68 35.48
CA LYS A 36 11.03 -31.37 34.85
C LYS A 36 11.01 -31.48 33.31
N ARG A 37 11.84 -32.36 32.74
CA ARG A 37 11.88 -32.60 31.28
C ARG A 37 10.54 -33.14 30.77
N PHE A 38 9.91 -34.02 31.50
CA PHE A 38 8.59 -34.57 31.14
C PHE A 38 7.49 -33.51 31.19
N VAL A 39 7.49 -32.63 32.21
CA VAL A 39 6.55 -31.50 32.29
C VAL A 39 6.75 -30.52 31.14
N ILE A 40 8.00 -30.19 30.80
CA ILE A 40 8.31 -29.34 29.65
C ILE A 40 7.79 -29.98 28.34
N PHE A 41 8.01 -31.28 28.16
CA PHE A 41 7.50 -32.02 27.00
C PHE A 41 5.97 -31.93 26.91
N LEU A 42 5.24 -32.11 28.00
CA LEU A 42 3.78 -31.99 28.04
C LEU A 42 3.31 -30.57 27.70
N ILE A 43 4.01 -29.54 28.18
CA ILE A 43 3.69 -28.14 27.86
C ILE A 43 3.91 -27.90 26.36
N VAL A 44 5.02 -28.35 25.79
CA VAL A 44 5.30 -28.20 24.35
C VAL A 44 4.28 -28.97 23.51
N LEU A 45 3.91 -30.18 23.91
CA LEU A 45 2.90 -30.98 23.23
C LEU A 45 1.51 -30.32 23.29
N SER A 46 1.13 -29.81 24.47
CA SER A 46 -0.12 -29.05 24.63
C SER A 46 -0.16 -27.80 23.77
N LEU A 47 0.96 -27.06 23.74
CA LEU A 47 1.09 -25.86 22.88
C LEU A 47 0.96 -26.22 21.40
N LEU A 48 1.58 -27.33 20.97
CA LEU A 48 1.49 -27.82 19.59
C LEU A 48 0.05 -28.18 19.22
N ILE A 49 -0.65 -28.90 20.09
CA ILE A 49 -2.07 -29.25 19.90
C ILE A 49 -2.92 -27.98 19.83
N PHE A 50 -2.67 -27.02 20.73
CA PHE A 50 -3.37 -25.74 20.73
C PHE A 50 -3.17 -24.98 19.42
N LEU A 51 -1.92 -24.87 18.94
CA LEU A 51 -1.59 -24.23 17.66
C LEU A 51 -2.31 -24.91 16.48
N VAL A 52 -2.26 -26.25 16.39
CA VAL A 52 -2.94 -26.98 15.32
C VAL A 52 -4.45 -26.74 15.32
N ASN A 53 -5.07 -26.69 16.50
CA ASN A 53 -6.50 -26.36 16.62
C ASN A 53 -6.79 -24.92 16.25
N ALA A 54 -5.96 -23.96 16.67
CA ALA A 54 -6.10 -22.55 16.30
C ALA A 54 -6.00 -22.35 14.77
N PHE A 55 -5.06 -23.03 14.10
CA PHE A 55 -4.94 -23.00 12.63
C PHE A 55 -6.14 -23.60 11.91
N ARG A 56 -6.83 -24.56 12.51
CA ARG A 56 -8.00 -25.22 11.89
C ARG A 56 -9.33 -24.59 12.27
N HIS A 57 -9.34 -23.71 13.27
CA HIS A 57 -10.58 -23.18 13.83
C HIS A 57 -11.33 -22.31 12.80
N PRO A 58 -12.65 -22.53 12.60
CA PRO A 58 -13.45 -21.76 11.65
C PRO A 58 -13.44 -20.25 11.92
N TYR A 59 -13.20 -19.85 13.17
CA TYR A 59 -13.11 -18.45 13.60
C TYR A 59 -11.96 -17.67 12.96
N MET A 60 -10.92 -18.38 12.47
CA MET A 60 -9.77 -17.80 11.77
C MET A 60 -9.95 -17.78 10.24
N LYS A 61 -11.14 -18.12 9.73
CA LYS A 61 -11.42 -18.00 8.30
C LYS A 61 -11.80 -16.58 7.95
N ILE A 62 -11.19 -16.06 6.90
CA ILE A 62 -11.51 -14.75 6.32
C ILE A 62 -12.97 -14.74 5.92
N SER A 63 -13.75 -13.80 6.43
CA SER A 63 -15.18 -13.64 6.13
C SER A 63 -15.53 -12.27 5.57
N GLN A 64 -14.64 -11.29 5.68
CA GLN A 64 -14.85 -9.92 5.22
C GLN A 64 -13.60 -9.39 4.54
N ILE A 65 -13.81 -8.66 3.45
CA ILE A 65 -12.77 -7.96 2.70
C ILE A 65 -13.25 -6.54 2.51
N TYR A 66 -12.39 -5.58 2.79
CA TYR A 66 -12.62 -4.18 2.46
C TYR A 66 -11.55 -3.75 1.46
N VAL A 67 -11.99 -3.12 0.38
CA VAL A 67 -11.12 -2.53 -0.63
C VAL A 67 -11.22 -1.02 -0.53
N THR A 68 -10.13 -0.32 -0.66
CA THR A 68 -10.04 1.14 -0.61
C THR A 68 -9.00 1.65 -1.60
N GLY A 69 -9.18 2.88 -2.09
CA GLY A 69 -8.26 3.53 -3.02
C GLY A 69 -8.50 3.17 -4.48
N ASN A 70 -9.53 2.37 -4.76
CA ASN A 70 -10.01 2.13 -6.11
C ASN A 70 -10.97 3.24 -6.54
N GLU A 71 -10.79 3.74 -7.76
CA GLU A 71 -11.61 4.77 -8.39
C GLU A 71 -12.40 4.23 -9.59
N ARG A 72 -11.75 3.44 -10.43
CA ARG A 72 -12.29 2.85 -11.67
C ARG A 72 -12.50 1.36 -11.58
N LEU A 73 -11.64 0.66 -10.87
CA LEU A 73 -11.73 -0.78 -10.66
C LEU A 73 -12.82 -1.11 -9.64
N LYS A 74 -13.58 -2.16 -9.91
CA LYS A 74 -14.57 -2.66 -8.95
C LYS A 74 -13.87 -3.52 -7.90
N ASP A 75 -14.37 -3.48 -6.67
CA ASP A 75 -13.89 -4.34 -5.58
C ASP A 75 -13.87 -5.81 -5.98
N THR A 76 -14.88 -6.26 -6.74
CA THR A 76 -15.00 -7.64 -7.23
C THR A 76 -13.82 -8.05 -8.11
N ASP A 77 -13.32 -7.14 -8.95
CA ASP A 77 -12.24 -7.41 -9.90
C ASP A 77 -10.93 -7.52 -9.13
N ILE A 78 -10.67 -6.58 -8.21
CA ILE A 78 -9.52 -6.60 -7.31
C ILE A 78 -9.49 -7.88 -6.44
N ILE A 79 -10.64 -8.29 -5.88
CA ILE A 79 -10.74 -9.50 -5.07
C ILE A 79 -10.51 -10.76 -5.92
N SER A 80 -10.96 -10.76 -7.18
CA SER A 80 -10.79 -11.91 -8.08
C SER A 80 -9.33 -12.12 -8.47
N SER A 81 -8.55 -11.05 -8.70
CA SER A 81 -7.11 -11.12 -9.03
C SER A 81 -6.29 -11.83 -7.95
N ILE A 82 -6.70 -11.77 -6.70
CA ILE A 82 -6.06 -12.50 -5.58
C ILE A 82 -6.70 -13.85 -5.26
N GLN A 83 -7.50 -14.39 -6.17
CA GLN A 83 -8.16 -15.69 -6.00
C GLN A 83 -9.08 -15.76 -4.78
N ASN A 84 -9.93 -14.80 -4.61
CA ASN A 84 -10.88 -14.62 -3.53
C ASN A 84 -10.45 -15.26 -2.18
N PRO A 85 -10.01 -14.49 -1.21
CA PRO A 85 -9.50 -15.00 0.06
C PRO A 85 -10.58 -15.49 1.04
N ILE A 86 -11.87 -15.27 0.77
CA ILE A 86 -12.98 -15.70 1.63
C ILE A 86 -12.90 -17.20 1.91
N GLY A 87 -13.04 -17.58 3.17
CA GLY A 87 -12.95 -18.97 3.62
C GLY A 87 -11.53 -19.50 3.86
N LYS A 88 -10.48 -18.80 3.35
CA LYS A 88 -9.09 -19.15 3.64
C LYS A 88 -8.73 -18.75 5.08
N ASN A 89 -7.76 -19.45 5.67
CA ASN A 89 -7.31 -19.11 7.02
C ASN A 89 -6.44 -17.86 7.00
N ILE A 90 -6.78 -16.86 7.84
CA ILE A 90 -6.07 -15.57 7.89
C ILE A 90 -4.62 -15.71 8.35
N LEU A 91 -4.30 -16.70 9.21
CA LEU A 91 -2.94 -16.92 9.69
C LEU A 91 -2.00 -17.37 8.57
N THR A 92 -2.49 -18.26 7.70
CA THR A 92 -1.71 -18.82 6.58
C THR A 92 -1.83 -18.02 5.29
N TYR A 93 -2.72 -17.02 5.25
CA TYR A 93 -2.87 -16.17 4.07
C TYR A 93 -1.59 -15.40 3.76
N ASN A 94 -1.05 -15.60 2.56
CA ASN A 94 0.21 -15.00 2.14
C ASN A 94 -0.03 -13.60 1.55
N VAL A 95 0.15 -12.57 2.38
CA VAL A 95 -0.03 -11.17 2.00
C VAL A 95 0.88 -10.79 0.85
N LYS A 96 2.19 -10.96 1.00
CA LYS A 96 3.20 -10.52 0.01
C LYS A 96 2.98 -11.12 -1.38
N LYS A 97 2.56 -12.40 -1.44
CA LYS A 97 2.27 -13.06 -2.73
C LYS A 97 1.06 -12.41 -3.41
N ASN A 98 0.05 -12.02 -2.65
CA ASN A 98 -1.17 -11.45 -3.21
C ASN A 98 -1.00 -9.95 -3.51
N GLU A 99 -0.23 -9.20 -2.75
CA GLU A 99 0.19 -7.84 -3.11
C GLU A 99 0.92 -7.82 -4.45
N LYS A 100 1.90 -8.74 -4.62
CA LYS A 100 2.60 -8.86 -5.91
C LYS A 100 1.65 -9.18 -7.07
N ARG A 101 0.65 -10.05 -6.87
CA ARG A 101 -0.35 -10.35 -7.90
C ARG A 101 -1.21 -9.15 -8.26
N LEU A 102 -1.59 -8.33 -7.27
CA LEU A 102 -2.31 -7.10 -7.55
C LEU A 102 -1.47 -6.12 -8.37
N MET A 103 -0.19 -5.99 -8.05
CA MET A 103 0.73 -5.13 -8.81
C MET A 103 1.12 -5.69 -10.20
N GLU A 104 0.73 -6.92 -10.53
CA GLU A 104 0.83 -7.48 -11.89
C GLU A 104 -0.35 -7.04 -12.78
N GLU A 105 -1.43 -6.50 -12.19
CA GLU A 105 -2.56 -5.95 -12.93
C GLU A 105 -2.21 -4.58 -13.53
N GLU A 106 -2.60 -4.34 -14.79
CA GLU A 106 -2.22 -3.14 -15.54
C GLU A 106 -2.66 -1.82 -14.89
N MET A 107 -3.76 -1.86 -14.16
CA MET A 107 -4.35 -0.66 -13.55
C MET A 107 -4.01 -0.51 -12.07
N ILE A 108 -3.10 -1.30 -11.52
CA ILE A 108 -2.70 -1.21 -10.11
C ILE A 108 -1.21 -0.93 -10.03
N GLU A 109 -0.84 0.23 -9.51
CA GLU A 109 0.56 0.61 -9.30
C GLU A 109 1.08 0.10 -7.96
N GLU A 110 0.29 0.31 -6.90
CA GLU A 110 0.64 -0.15 -5.56
C GLU A 110 -0.52 -0.88 -4.92
N ALA A 111 -0.20 -1.89 -4.14
CA ALA A 111 -1.16 -2.64 -3.36
C ALA A 111 -0.61 -2.97 -1.98
N GLU A 112 -1.40 -2.71 -0.95
CA GLU A 112 -1.10 -3.06 0.44
C GLU A 112 -2.25 -3.92 0.99
N ILE A 113 -1.91 -5.08 1.57
CA ILE A 113 -2.88 -5.99 2.19
C ILE A 113 -2.61 -6.09 3.69
N LYS A 114 -3.56 -5.67 4.50
CA LYS A 114 -3.49 -5.76 5.96
C LYS A 114 -4.45 -6.81 6.51
N LYS A 115 -3.93 -7.68 7.39
CA LYS A 115 -4.74 -8.61 8.17
C LYS A 115 -5.30 -7.91 9.41
N VAL A 116 -6.61 -7.89 9.53
CA VAL A 116 -7.31 -7.43 10.74
C VAL A 116 -7.95 -8.64 11.41
N PHE A 117 -7.24 -9.15 12.40
CA PHE A 117 -7.66 -10.35 13.12
C PHE A 117 -9.02 -10.16 13.79
N PRO A 118 -9.84 -11.23 13.88
CA PRO A 118 -9.52 -12.61 13.49
C PRO A 118 -9.87 -13.00 12.05
N LYS A 119 -10.63 -12.19 11.28
CA LYS A 119 -11.28 -12.67 10.04
C LYS A 119 -11.44 -11.64 8.92
N VAL A 120 -10.77 -10.49 9.02
CA VAL A 120 -10.91 -9.39 8.06
C VAL A 120 -9.60 -9.15 7.31
N ILE A 121 -9.71 -8.88 6.01
CA ILE A 121 -8.61 -8.40 5.17
C ILE A 121 -8.98 -6.99 4.68
N ASN A 122 -8.07 -6.04 4.86
CA ASN A 122 -8.13 -4.73 4.23
C ASN A 122 -7.14 -4.70 3.08
N ILE A 123 -7.62 -4.33 1.89
CA ILE A 123 -6.83 -4.14 0.69
C ILE A 123 -6.86 -2.66 0.37
N LYS A 124 -5.70 -2.04 0.30
CA LYS A 124 -5.55 -0.68 -0.20
C LYS A 124 -4.82 -0.76 -1.53
N VAL A 125 -5.41 -0.21 -2.57
CA VAL A 125 -4.79 -0.11 -3.90
C VAL A 125 -4.57 1.35 -4.26
N GLN A 126 -3.60 1.58 -5.14
CA GLN A 126 -3.40 2.82 -5.84
C GLN A 126 -3.52 2.50 -7.32
N GLU A 127 -4.56 3.05 -7.94
CA GLU A 127 -4.79 2.82 -9.37
C GLU A 127 -3.87 3.68 -10.24
N THR A 128 -3.48 3.13 -11.36
CA THR A 128 -2.79 3.81 -12.43
C THR A 128 -3.56 3.63 -13.74
N TYR A 129 -3.83 4.72 -14.43
CA TYR A 129 -4.51 4.70 -15.71
C TYR A 129 -4.05 5.87 -16.58
N PRO A 130 -4.10 5.73 -17.92
CA PRO A 130 -3.76 6.83 -18.80
C PRO A 130 -4.74 7.98 -18.60
N ARG A 131 -4.21 9.16 -18.34
CA ARG A 131 -4.99 10.39 -18.15
C ARG A 131 -4.64 11.44 -19.20
N PHE A 132 -3.36 11.45 -19.60
CA PHE A 132 -2.82 12.41 -20.56
C PHE A 132 -2.12 11.70 -21.70
N PHE A 133 -1.95 12.38 -22.82
CA PHE A 133 -1.12 11.89 -23.89
C PHE A 133 -0.36 13.04 -24.56
N ILE A 134 0.84 12.71 -25.04
CA ILE A 134 1.66 13.57 -25.89
C ILE A 134 1.68 12.92 -27.27
N GLU A 135 1.45 13.71 -28.31
CA GLU A 135 1.49 13.30 -29.69
C GLU A 135 2.61 14.05 -30.41
N ASP A 136 3.66 13.32 -30.77
CA ASP A 136 4.77 13.83 -31.57
C ASP A 136 4.87 13.04 -32.85
N LYS A 137 4.62 13.71 -34.01
CA LYS A 137 4.61 13.12 -35.34
C LYS A 137 3.73 11.86 -35.43
N GLU A 138 4.36 10.69 -35.41
CA GLU A 138 3.64 9.40 -35.48
C GLU A 138 3.61 8.64 -34.14
N LYS A 139 4.23 9.19 -33.09
CA LYS A 139 4.38 8.54 -31.78
C LYS A 139 3.46 9.15 -30.74
N ILE A 140 2.69 8.29 -30.07
CA ILE A 140 1.87 8.68 -28.94
C ILE A 140 2.54 8.17 -27.67
N THR A 141 2.75 9.06 -26.71
CA THR A 141 3.22 8.73 -25.36
C THR A 141 2.08 8.98 -24.40
N TYR A 142 1.69 7.95 -23.65
CA TYR A 142 0.67 8.07 -22.64
C TYR A 142 1.28 8.37 -21.28
N ILE A 143 0.61 9.21 -20.50
CA ILE A 143 1.01 9.60 -19.16
C ILE A 143 -0.14 9.25 -18.22
N SER A 144 0.20 8.61 -17.12
CA SER A 144 -0.77 8.18 -16.11
C SER A 144 -1.35 9.38 -15.35
N ASN A 145 -2.41 9.10 -14.58
CA ASN A 145 -2.98 10.02 -13.61
C ASN A 145 -1.99 10.48 -12.52
N GLN A 146 -0.81 9.87 -12.44
CA GLN A 146 0.26 10.20 -11.51
C GLN A 146 1.47 10.85 -12.18
N GLY A 147 1.35 11.23 -13.45
CA GLY A 147 2.44 11.86 -14.20
C GLY A 147 3.51 10.91 -14.73
N LYS A 148 3.33 9.58 -14.63
CA LYS A 148 4.30 8.58 -15.10
C LYS A 148 4.01 8.15 -16.53
N VAL A 149 5.06 7.94 -17.32
CA VAL A 149 4.94 7.40 -18.68
C VAL A 149 4.47 5.96 -18.63
N MET A 150 3.47 5.64 -19.41
CA MET A 150 2.88 4.31 -19.53
C MET A 150 3.30 3.61 -20.82
N ASP A 151 3.30 2.28 -20.79
CA ASP A 151 3.56 1.47 -21.96
C ASP A 151 2.40 1.58 -22.96
N SER A 152 2.69 2.12 -24.15
CA SER A 152 1.67 2.36 -25.18
C SER A 152 1.08 1.08 -25.77
N GLU A 153 1.79 -0.05 -25.69
CA GLU A 153 1.32 -1.33 -26.23
C GLU A 153 0.14 -1.90 -25.43
N LYS A 154 0.04 -1.51 -24.17
CA LYS A 154 -1.03 -1.97 -23.25
C LYS A 154 -2.29 -1.12 -23.29
N ILE A 155 -2.28 0.01 -24.00
CA ILE A 155 -3.37 0.96 -24.01
C ILE A 155 -4.19 0.81 -25.30
N ALA A 156 -5.50 0.63 -25.16
CA ALA A 156 -6.40 0.49 -26.29
C ALA A 156 -6.40 1.76 -27.18
N ALA A 157 -6.36 1.58 -28.49
CA ALA A 157 -6.23 2.68 -29.46
C ALA A 157 -7.37 3.72 -29.41
N ASN A 158 -8.55 3.34 -28.91
CA ASN A 158 -9.70 4.26 -28.76
C ASN A 158 -9.66 5.09 -27.48
N THR A 159 -8.72 4.83 -26.58
CA THR A 159 -8.60 5.52 -25.27
C THR A 159 -8.23 7.00 -25.44
N LYS A 160 -7.47 7.34 -26.50
CA LYS A 160 -6.96 8.70 -26.76
C LYS A 160 -8.05 9.77 -26.73
N ASN A 161 -9.26 9.50 -27.23
CA ASN A 161 -10.35 10.49 -27.33
C ASN A 161 -10.91 10.96 -25.98
N SER A 162 -10.61 10.23 -24.92
CA SER A 162 -11.03 10.56 -23.54
C SER A 162 -9.90 11.12 -22.67
N LEU A 163 -8.73 11.38 -23.27
CA LEU A 163 -7.54 11.82 -22.55
C LEU A 163 -7.24 13.28 -22.82
N ILE A 164 -6.59 13.93 -21.87
CA ILE A 164 -6.13 15.31 -21.97
C ILE A 164 -4.88 15.34 -22.85
N LYS A 165 -4.91 16.15 -23.91
CA LYS A 165 -3.73 16.33 -24.76
C LYS A 165 -2.70 17.23 -24.10
N ILE A 166 -1.47 16.79 -24.07
CA ILE A 166 -0.32 17.65 -23.72
C ILE A 166 0.40 18.04 -25.00
N LYS A 167 0.46 19.35 -25.26
CA LYS A 167 1.21 19.93 -26.36
C LYS A 167 2.51 20.55 -25.83
N ILE A 168 3.63 20.14 -26.38
CA ILE A 168 4.95 20.61 -26.00
C ILE A 168 5.58 21.27 -27.24
N SER A 169 5.99 22.54 -27.13
CA SER A 169 6.46 23.31 -28.30
C SER A 169 7.96 23.32 -28.48
N ASP A 170 8.76 23.23 -27.41
CA ASP A 170 10.20 23.47 -27.41
C ASP A 170 11.09 22.32 -26.91
N TYR A 171 10.49 21.15 -26.61
CA TYR A 171 11.30 20.01 -26.17
C TYR A 171 11.95 19.31 -27.38
N LYS A 172 13.27 19.39 -27.44
CA LYS A 172 14.07 18.72 -28.49
C LYS A 172 14.23 17.22 -28.14
N ASP A 173 13.91 16.41 -29.12
CA ASP A 173 14.30 15.02 -29.37
C ASP A 173 14.03 13.90 -28.37
N ASP A 174 13.89 14.11 -27.04
CA ASP A 174 13.51 13.05 -26.11
C ASP A 174 12.60 13.52 -24.97
N ILE A 175 11.42 13.94 -25.35
CA ILE A 175 10.32 14.36 -24.43
C ILE A 175 10.04 13.36 -23.31
N ARG A 176 10.39 12.09 -23.50
CA ARG A 176 10.13 11.03 -22.54
C ARG A 176 11.02 11.14 -21.31
N GLU A 177 12.31 11.37 -21.51
CA GLU A 177 13.28 11.41 -20.41
C GLU A 177 13.14 12.73 -19.63
N GLU A 178 13.02 13.86 -20.30
CA GLU A 178 12.89 15.16 -19.63
C GLU A 178 11.58 15.31 -18.86
N PHE A 179 10.47 14.78 -19.37
CA PHE A 179 9.18 14.88 -18.67
C PHE A 179 9.10 13.96 -17.44
N ILE A 180 9.78 12.81 -17.47
CA ILE A 180 9.84 11.85 -16.36
C ILE A 180 10.74 12.37 -15.25
N ASP A 181 11.80 13.10 -15.57
CA ASP A 181 12.80 13.55 -14.60
C ASP A 181 12.48 14.94 -14.00
N ASP A 182 11.44 15.62 -14.50
CA ASP A 182 11.05 16.94 -14.01
C ASP A 182 10.03 16.83 -12.86
N GLU A 183 10.52 16.91 -11.64
CA GLU A 183 9.68 16.82 -10.43
C GLU A 183 8.61 17.92 -10.36
N ASP A 184 8.89 19.11 -10.88
CA ASP A 184 7.92 20.23 -10.87
C ASP A 184 6.77 19.95 -11.83
N LEU A 185 7.07 19.42 -13.04
CA LEU A 185 6.05 19.02 -14.01
C LEU A 185 5.20 17.85 -13.52
N ILE A 186 5.83 16.84 -12.92
CA ILE A 186 5.11 15.70 -12.32
C ILE A 186 4.20 16.17 -11.21
N SER A 187 4.69 17.04 -10.32
CA SER A 187 3.90 17.62 -9.25
C SER A 187 2.69 18.40 -9.78
N PHE A 188 2.89 19.23 -10.79
CA PHE A 188 1.83 19.99 -11.44
C PHE A 188 0.78 19.06 -12.08
N ILE A 189 1.19 18.03 -12.80
CA ILE A 189 0.25 17.04 -13.38
C ILE A 189 -0.58 16.35 -12.30
N ASN A 190 0.04 15.98 -11.17
CA ASN A 190 -0.68 15.39 -10.04
C ASN A 190 -1.68 16.36 -9.41
N GLU A 191 -1.31 17.63 -9.25
CA GLU A 191 -2.21 18.69 -8.77
C GLU A 191 -3.39 18.91 -9.73
N ILE A 192 -3.12 19.01 -11.03
CA ILE A 192 -4.16 19.10 -12.06
C ILE A 192 -5.08 17.88 -12.05
N ASN A 193 -4.53 16.68 -11.96
CA ASN A 193 -5.35 15.47 -11.91
C ASN A 193 -6.25 15.41 -10.67
N SER A 194 -5.84 16.04 -9.58
CA SER A 194 -6.61 16.11 -8.33
C SER A 194 -7.61 17.28 -8.28
N SER A 195 -7.61 18.17 -9.29
CA SER A 195 -8.48 19.32 -9.33
C SER A 195 -9.92 18.95 -9.68
N SER A 196 -10.89 19.74 -9.19
CA SER A 196 -12.31 19.53 -9.48
C SER A 196 -12.69 19.79 -10.95
N PHE A 197 -11.83 20.47 -11.72
CA PHE A 197 -12.07 20.84 -13.12
C PHE A 197 -11.30 19.98 -14.13
N VAL A 198 -10.60 18.94 -13.67
CA VAL A 198 -9.75 18.13 -14.56
C VAL A 198 -10.49 17.52 -15.73
N ASP A 199 -11.76 17.12 -15.54
CA ASP A 199 -12.59 16.55 -16.60
C ASP A 199 -13.09 17.59 -17.62
N LEU A 200 -12.88 18.87 -17.34
CA LEU A 200 -13.22 19.97 -18.27
C LEU A 200 -12.02 20.37 -19.14
N ILE A 201 -10.81 19.85 -18.83
CA ILE A 201 -9.59 20.19 -19.56
C ILE A 201 -9.54 19.43 -20.88
N ASN A 202 -9.35 20.15 -21.98
CA ASN A 202 -9.13 19.56 -23.28
C ASN A 202 -7.62 19.41 -23.58
N GLN A 203 -6.82 20.42 -23.19
CA GLN A 203 -5.40 20.45 -23.53
C GLN A 203 -4.57 21.23 -22.52
N LEU A 204 -3.40 20.75 -22.27
CA LEU A 204 -2.32 21.45 -21.55
C LEU A 204 -1.24 21.85 -22.56
N ASN A 205 -0.83 23.11 -22.55
CA ASN A 205 0.21 23.62 -23.43
C ASN A 205 1.45 23.95 -22.61
N PHE A 206 2.54 23.30 -22.91
CA PHE A 206 3.86 23.60 -22.32
C PHE A 206 4.73 24.19 -23.42
N GLU A 207 4.83 25.52 -23.48
CA GLU A 207 5.79 26.19 -24.35
C GLU A 207 7.19 26.15 -23.75
N ASN A 208 7.24 26.46 -22.44
CA ASN A 208 8.40 26.29 -21.57
C ASN A 208 7.89 26.32 -20.10
N LYS A 209 8.77 26.14 -19.11
CA LYS A 209 8.40 26.16 -17.68
C LYS A 209 7.80 27.50 -17.18
N GLY A 210 7.98 28.58 -17.94
CA GLY A 210 7.45 29.91 -17.60
C GLY A 210 6.15 30.26 -18.31
N HIS A 211 5.71 29.43 -19.28
CA HIS A 211 4.52 29.65 -20.09
C HIS A 211 3.71 28.37 -20.24
N ILE A 212 2.86 28.14 -19.28
CA ILE A 212 1.92 27.03 -19.26
C ILE A 212 0.52 27.57 -19.54
N GLY A 213 -0.13 26.99 -20.55
CA GLY A 213 -1.51 27.30 -20.90
C GLY A 213 -2.40 26.09 -20.65
N ILE A 214 -3.64 26.33 -20.27
CA ILE A 214 -4.68 25.31 -20.11
C ILE A 214 -5.85 25.68 -21.01
N ILE A 215 -6.38 24.72 -21.77
CA ILE A 215 -7.61 24.89 -22.53
C ILE A 215 -8.71 24.12 -21.82
N ILE A 216 -9.72 24.84 -21.33
CA ILE A 216 -10.89 24.28 -20.64
C ILE A 216 -12.11 24.57 -21.53
N LYS A 217 -12.69 23.51 -22.14
CA LYS A 217 -13.71 23.69 -23.17
C LYS A 217 -13.18 24.62 -24.28
N ASP A 218 -13.76 25.81 -24.40
CA ASP A 218 -13.37 26.82 -25.39
C ASP A 218 -12.56 27.99 -24.77
N MET A 219 -12.40 27.97 -23.45
CA MET A 219 -11.74 29.03 -22.67
C MET A 219 -10.22 28.77 -22.61
N ARG A 220 -9.45 29.83 -22.79
CA ARG A 220 -8.00 29.81 -22.63
C ARG A 220 -7.62 30.28 -21.21
N VAL A 221 -6.75 29.53 -20.56
CA VAL A 221 -6.17 29.92 -19.28
C VAL A 221 -4.67 30.07 -19.47
N ASP A 222 -4.15 31.26 -19.28
CA ASP A 222 -2.72 31.51 -19.14
C ASP A 222 -2.33 31.26 -17.68
N PHE A 223 -1.75 30.09 -17.43
CA PHE A 223 -1.33 29.69 -16.09
C PHE A 223 0.01 30.33 -15.67
N GLY A 224 0.83 30.71 -16.68
CA GLY A 224 2.16 31.25 -16.50
C GLY A 224 3.17 30.19 -16.07
N ASP A 225 3.95 30.48 -15.02
CA ASP A 225 4.97 29.56 -14.51
C ASP A 225 4.41 28.60 -13.42
N LEU A 226 5.24 27.60 -13.04
CA LEU A 226 4.88 26.63 -12.00
C LEU A 226 5.01 27.16 -10.56
N LYS A 227 5.45 28.40 -10.37
CA LYS A 227 5.54 28.97 -9.04
C LYS A 227 4.15 29.09 -8.41
N GLU A 228 4.06 28.65 -7.16
CA GLU A 228 2.80 28.65 -6.41
C GLU A 228 1.66 27.91 -7.14
N SER A 229 1.98 26.83 -7.89
CA SER A 229 1.02 26.05 -8.71
C SER A 229 -0.23 25.68 -7.93
N SER A 230 -0.09 25.15 -6.73
CA SER A 230 -1.21 24.77 -5.86
C SER A 230 -2.13 25.95 -5.50
N TYR A 231 -1.58 27.17 -5.38
CA TYR A 231 -2.39 28.35 -5.16
C TYR A 231 -3.15 28.75 -6.43
N LYS A 232 -2.49 28.79 -7.59
CA LYS A 232 -3.10 29.12 -8.87
C LYS A 232 -4.20 28.13 -9.26
N ILE A 233 -4.02 26.86 -8.98
CA ILE A 233 -5.03 25.81 -9.23
C ILE A 233 -6.27 26.09 -8.36
N ARG A 234 -6.13 26.31 -7.05
CA ARG A 234 -7.28 26.65 -6.19
C ARG A 234 -7.94 27.95 -6.61
N LEU A 235 -7.18 28.95 -7.05
CA LEU A 235 -7.72 30.19 -7.58
C LEU A 235 -8.53 29.95 -8.84
N LEU A 236 -8.03 29.13 -9.76
CA LEU A 236 -8.75 28.74 -10.98
C LEU A 236 -10.05 27.99 -10.63
N GLU A 237 -10.02 27.05 -9.69
CA GLU A 237 -11.23 26.38 -9.20
C GLU A 237 -12.29 27.37 -8.71
N SER A 238 -11.86 28.37 -7.93
CA SER A 238 -12.76 29.39 -7.42
C SER A 238 -13.35 30.25 -8.56
N ILE A 239 -12.54 30.65 -9.52
CA ILE A 239 -12.98 31.45 -10.68
C ILE A 239 -13.95 30.63 -11.53
N LEU A 240 -13.64 29.37 -11.85
CA LEU A 240 -14.51 28.51 -12.65
C LEU A 240 -15.89 28.31 -11.97
N LYS A 241 -15.90 28.13 -10.66
CA LYS A 241 -17.15 28.04 -9.88
C LYS A 241 -17.95 29.34 -9.93
N ASP A 242 -17.29 30.49 -9.87
CA ASP A 242 -17.92 31.78 -10.00
C ASP A 242 -18.50 32.00 -11.40
N VAL A 243 -17.74 31.65 -12.44
CA VAL A 243 -18.17 31.70 -13.85
C VAL A 243 -19.41 30.86 -14.05
N GLU A 244 -19.40 29.61 -13.57
CA GLU A 244 -20.55 28.70 -13.67
C GLU A 244 -21.75 29.23 -12.90
N SER A 245 -21.58 29.74 -11.67
CA SER A 245 -22.68 30.23 -10.83
C SER A 245 -23.37 31.50 -11.38
N LYS A 246 -22.62 32.30 -12.15
CA LYS A 246 -23.09 33.54 -12.73
C LYS A 246 -23.47 33.42 -14.22
N ASP A 247 -23.34 32.23 -14.77
CA ASP A 247 -23.57 31.92 -16.20
C ASP A 247 -22.83 32.91 -17.13
N LEU A 248 -21.55 33.14 -16.82
CA LEU A 248 -20.69 34.04 -17.58
C LEU A 248 -20.04 33.32 -18.75
N ASP A 249 -20.10 33.94 -19.94
CA ASP A 249 -19.33 33.52 -21.11
C ASP A 249 -17.91 34.11 -21.02
N VAL A 250 -16.90 33.29 -20.72
CA VAL A 250 -15.51 33.72 -20.49
C VAL A 250 -14.65 33.23 -21.62
N SER A 251 -13.92 34.13 -22.27
CA SER A 251 -12.95 33.82 -23.34
C SER A 251 -11.59 33.42 -22.81
N SER A 252 -11.10 34.17 -21.81
CA SER A 252 -9.78 33.91 -21.25
C SER A 252 -9.65 34.21 -19.75
N ILE A 253 -8.73 33.52 -19.09
CA ILE A 253 -8.31 33.77 -17.72
C ILE A 253 -6.78 33.85 -17.69
N ASP A 254 -6.24 34.97 -17.21
CA ASP A 254 -4.80 35.14 -16.97
C ASP A 254 -4.46 35.00 -15.49
N LEU A 255 -3.66 33.99 -15.16
CA LEU A 255 -3.12 33.69 -13.83
C LEU A 255 -1.62 33.93 -13.76
N SER A 256 -0.97 34.42 -14.83
CA SER A 256 0.47 34.61 -14.90
C SER A 256 0.99 35.56 -13.81
N ASN A 257 0.17 36.55 -13.43
CA ASN A 257 0.46 37.53 -12.36
C ASN A 257 0.07 37.01 -10.94
N GLY A 258 -0.26 35.77 -10.79
CA GLY A 258 -0.49 35.06 -9.53
C GLY A 258 -1.65 35.59 -8.67
N LYS A 259 -1.45 36.73 -8.03
CA LYS A 259 -2.41 37.31 -7.06
C LYS A 259 -3.51 38.17 -7.67
N ASN A 260 -3.36 38.58 -8.91
CA ASN A 260 -4.30 39.46 -9.62
C ASN A 260 -4.73 38.81 -10.92
N PRO A 261 -5.67 37.83 -10.87
CA PRO A 261 -6.16 37.20 -12.08
C PRO A 261 -6.96 38.20 -12.91
N VAL A 262 -6.84 38.10 -14.24
CA VAL A 262 -7.67 38.83 -15.19
C VAL A 262 -8.60 37.87 -15.89
N VAL A 263 -9.89 38.20 -15.93
CA VAL A 263 -10.92 37.39 -16.56
C VAL A 263 -11.54 38.22 -17.69
N GLU A 264 -11.45 37.74 -18.92
CA GLU A 264 -12.07 38.37 -20.10
C GLU A 264 -13.38 37.67 -20.39
N ILE A 265 -14.47 38.47 -20.37
CA ILE A 265 -15.83 38.01 -20.64
C ILE A 265 -16.13 38.35 -22.07
N ASN A 266 -16.73 37.40 -22.82
CA ASN A 266 -17.27 37.67 -24.12
C ASN A 266 -18.47 38.66 -23.94
N GLU A 267 -18.34 39.89 -24.43
CA GLU A 267 -19.46 40.78 -24.49
C GLU A 267 -20.49 40.16 -25.45
N GLY A 268 -21.64 39.76 -24.89
CA GLY A 268 -22.69 39.14 -25.68
C GLY A 268 -23.13 40.02 -26.84
N SER A 269 -23.17 39.42 -28.02
CA SER A 269 -23.72 40.01 -29.25
C SER A 269 -25.22 40.26 -29.11
#